data_6d7eb8674a8ad9a546123c68b69f4bf4
#
_entry.id   6d7eb8674a8ad9a546123c68b69f4bf4
#
_cell.length_a   1.000
_cell.length_b   1.000
_cell.length_c   1.000
_cell.angle_alpha   90.00
_cell.angle_beta   90.00
_cell.angle_gamma   90.00
#
_symmetry.space_group_name_H-M   'P 1'
#
loop_
_entity.id
_entity.type
_entity.pdbx_description
1 polymer ?
#
loop_
_entity_poly.entity_id
_entity_poly.type
_entity_poly.pdbx_seq_one_letter_code
_entity_poly.pdbx_strand_id
1 'polypeptide(L)'
;MSIKRGEIYYADLSPVVGSEQGGVRPVLIVQNDVGNKFSPTVIAAAITSQRDKNNLPTHIEVDARNCGLAKDSIVLLEQVRTIDKRRLKERMGSLDTGDMGKVNQALSVSFGL
;
A
#
# COMPACT_ATOMS: atom_id res chain seq x y z
N MET A 1 -8.64 -9.13 14.10
CA MET A 1 -8.64 -8.52 12.76
C MET A 1 -7.94 -9.43 11.77
N SER A 2 -8.61 -9.80 10.68
CA SER A 2 -8.06 -10.70 9.67
C SER A 2 -7.52 -9.84 8.50
N ILE A 3 -6.21 -9.71 8.42
CA ILE A 3 -5.55 -8.88 7.41
C ILE A 3 -5.11 -9.78 6.26
N LYS A 4 -5.40 -9.38 5.02
CA LYS A 4 -5.06 -10.14 3.82
C LYS A 4 -4.25 -9.28 2.85
N ARG A 5 -3.35 -9.93 2.11
CA ARG A 5 -2.58 -9.29 1.05
C ARG A 5 -3.53 -8.71 0.01
N GLY A 6 -3.29 -7.48 -0.41
CA GLY A 6 -4.14 -6.78 -1.37
C GLY A 6 -5.20 -5.91 -0.75
N GLU A 7 -5.43 -6.01 0.55
CA GLU A 7 -6.36 -5.13 1.25
C GLU A 7 -5.74 -3.75 1.48
N ILE A 8 -6.62 -2.74 1.53
CA ILE A 8 -6.24 -1.35 1.76
C ILE A 8 -6.76 -0.93 3.13
N TYR A 9 -5.87 -0.38 3.95
CA TYR A 9 -6.20 0.14 5.29
C TYR A 9 -5.74 1.58 5.39
N TYR A 10 -6.44 2.38 6.19
CA TYR A 10 -5.84 3.60 6.71
C TYR A 10 -4.80 3.22 7.76
N ALA A 11 -3.68 3.95 7.75
CA ALA A 11 -2.61 3.74 8.72
C ALA A 11 -1.95 5.07 9.06
N ASP A 12 -1.47 5.18 10.29
CA ASP A 12 -0.66 6.32 10.72
C ASP A 12 0.81 6.00 10.43
N LEU A 13 1.38 6.69 9.47
CA LEU A 13 2.75 6.49 9.03
C LEU A 13 3.76 7.41 9.72
N SER A 14 3.29 8.33 10.56
CA SER A 14 4.19 9.26 11.28
C SER A 14 4.92 8.55 12.43
N PRO A 15 6.14 9.00 12.78
CA PRO A 15 6.92 10.07 12.15
C PRO A 15 7.69 9.59 10.92
N VAL A 16 7.95 10.52 10.00
CA VAL A 16 8.73 10.25 8.78
C VAL A 16 9.78 11.35 8.58
N VAL A 17 10.69 11.12 7.65
CA VAL A 17 11.78 12.05 7.32
C VAL A 17 11.73 12.39 5.83
N GLY A 18 11.82 13.69 5.52
CA GLY A 18 11.99 14.17 4.15
C GLY A 18 10.89 13.72 3.19
N SER A 19 11.26 13.03 2.14
CA SER A 19 10.34 12.62 1.07
C SER A 19 9.53 11.37 1.38
N GLU A 20 9.67 10.80 2.56
CA GLU A 20 8.85 9.65 2.96
C GLU A 20 7.38 10.06 3.09
N GLN A 21 6.48 9.16 2.69
CA GLN A 21 5.05 9.40 2.85
C GLN A 21 4.67 9.28 4.32
N GLY A 22 4.04 10.31 4.87
CA GLY A 22 3.70 10.37 6.29
C GLY A 22 2.24 10.73 6.53
N GLY A 23 1.88 10.86 7.81
CA GLY A 23 0.52 11.16 8.25
C GLY A 23 -0.40 9.95 8.15
N VAL A 24 -1.70 10.18 8.39
CA VAL A 24 -2.72 9.14 8.26
C VAL A 24 -3.13 9.07 6.79
N ARG A 25 -2.93 7.91 6.17
CA ARG A 25 -3.23 7.71 4.75
C ARG A 25 -3.48 6.27 4.43
N PRO A 26 -4.07 5.98 3.24
CA PRO A 26 -4.24 4.60 2.81
C PRO A 26 -2.90 3.93 2.56
N VAL A 27 -2.83 2.64 2.90
CA VAL A 27 -1.70 1.77 2.55
C VAL A 27 -2.23 0.47 1.97
N LEU A 28 -1.45 -0.13 1.09
CA LEU A 28 -1.75 -1.44 0.51
C LEU A 28 -0.94 -2.50 1.24
N ILE A 29 -1.61 -3.54 1.73
CA ILE A 29 -0.93 -4.68 2.37
C ILE A 29 -0.27 -5.52 1.27
N VAL A 30 1.04 -5.61 1.30
CA VAL A 30 1.82 -6.39 0.33
C VAL A 30 2.48 -7.61 0.94
N GLN A 31 2.48 -7.73 2.27
CA GLN A 31 3.01 -8.91 2.96
C GLN A 31 2.18 -10.14 2.65
N ASN A 32 2.83 -11.31 2.58
CA ASN A 32 2.15 -12.58 2.38
C ASN A 32 1.18 -12.88 3.54
N ASP A 33 0.20 -13.75 3.26
CA ASP A 33 -0.89 -13.98 4.23
C ASP A 33 -0.47 -14.82 5.43
N VAL A 34 0.59 -15.59 5.34
CA VAL A 34 1.14 -16.28 6.52
C VAL A 34 1.71 -15.25 7.49
N GLY A 35 2.51 -14.32 6.99
CA GLY A 35 3.02 -13.20 7.79
C GLY A 35 1.88 -12.34 8.35
N ASN A 36 0.86 -12.05 7.52
CA ASN A 36 -0.28 -11.26 7.95
C ASN A 36 -1.03 -11.91 9.12
N LYS A 37 -1.06 -13.22 9.17
CA LYS A 37 -1.74 -13.94 10.24
C LYS A 37 -0.91 -14.00 11.53
N PHE A 38 0.39 -14.24 11.42
CA PHE A 38 1.20 -14.61 12.59
C PHE A 38 2.16 -13.51 13.07
N SER A 39 2.55 -12.57 12.20
CA SER A 39 3.46 -11.49 12.59
C SER A 39 2.72 -10.36 13.31
N PRO A 40 3.35 -9.69 14.30
CA PRO A 40 2.80 -8.46 14.89
C PRO A 40 2.91 -7.26 13.94
N THR A 41 3.62 -7.40 12.82
CA THR A 41 3.83 -6.34 11.84
C THR A 41 3.30 -6.74 10.49
N VAL A 42 3.09 -5.75 9.61
CA VAL A 42 2.76 -5.97 8.21
C VAL A 42 3.73 -5.17 7.33
N ILE A 43 3.93 -5.65 6.10
CA ILE A 43 4.65 -4.89 5.09
C ILE A 43 3.60 -4.24 4.19
N ALA A 44 3.70 -2.92 4.03
CA ALA A 44 2.69 -2.15 3.31
C ALA A 44 3.34 -1.10 2.42
N ALA A 45 2.67 -0.77 1.33
CA ALA A 45 3.06 0.28 0.40
C ALA A 45 2.17 1.49 0.59
N ALA A 46 2.74 2.68 0.59
CA ALA A 46 1.98 3.93 0.74
C ALA A 46 1.16 4.20 -0.53
N ILE A 47 -0.01 4.80 -0.33
CA ILE A 47 -0.90 5.22 -1.41
C ILE A 47 -1.08 6.73 -1.32
N THR A 48 -1.04 7.42 -2.48
CA THR A 48 -1.25 8.86 -2.54
C THR A 48 -2.29 9.21 -3.59
N SER A 49 -3.10 10.24 -3.30
CA SER A 49 -4.02 10.80 -4.27
C SER A 49 -3.39 11.92 -5.12
N GLN A 50 -2.15 12.29 -4.85
CA GLN A 50 -1.43 13.29 -5.66
C GLN A 50 -0.93 12.65 -6.94
N ARG A 51 -1.59 12.96 -8.06
CA ARG A 51 -1.36 12.31 -9.34
C ARG A 51 -0.40 13.07 -10.27
N ASP A 52 0.10 14.20 -9.82
CA ASP A 52 1.07 15.02 -10.55
C ASP A 52 2.52 14.60 -10.31
N LYS A 53 2.72 13.52 -9.55
CA LYS A 53 4.06 12.97 -9.32
C LYS A 53 4.60 12.31 -10.58
N ASN A 54 5.92 12.32 -10.72
CA ASN A 54 6.59 11.65 -11.83
C ASN A 54 6.19 10.17 -11.86
N ASN A 55 5.82 9.69 -13.05
CA ASN A 55 5.50 8.28 -13.22
C ASN A 55 6.79 7.46 -13.17
N LEU A 56 6.88 6.64 -12.15
CA LEU A 56 7.96 5.66 -12.02
C LEU A 56 7.42 4.26 -12.36
N PRO A 57 8.28 3.34 -12.79
CA PRO A 57 7.83 1.95 -13.02
C PRO A 57 7.34 1.26 -11.75
N THR A 58 7.57 1.86 -10.58
CA THR A 58 7.08 1.39 -9.28
C THR A 58 5.74 1.99 -8.88
N HIS A 59 5.15 2.84 -9.73
CA HIS A 59 3.84 3.47 -9.48
C HIS A 59 2.73 2.69 -10.18
N ILE A 60 1.66 2.37 -9.43
CA ILE A 60 0.48 1.71 -9.97
C ILE A 60 -0.73 2.59 -9.75
N GLU A 61 -1.37 3.02 -10.83
CA GLU A 61 -2.62 3.78 -10.76
C GLU A 61 -3.77 2.85 -10.40
N VAL A 62 -4.61 3.28 -9.47
CA VAL A 62 -5.79 2.52 -9.05
C VAL A 62 -7.02 3.41 -9.10
N ASP A 63 -8.12 2.86 -9.61
CA ASP A 63 -9.40 3.55 -9.74
C ASP A 63 -10.16 3.43 -8.42
N ALA A 64 -10.59 4.57 -7.88
CA ALA A 64 -11.32 4.63 -6.61
C ALA A 64 -12.55 3.71 -6.61
N ARG A 65 -13.27 3.64 -7.73
CA ARG A 65 -14.49 2.84 -7.85
C ARG A 65 -14.24 1.34 -7.69
N ASN A 66 -13.03 0.89 -8.02
CA ASN A 66 -12.69 -0.54 -8.02
C ASN A 66 -12.02 -1.00 -6.74
N CYS A 67 -11.56 -0.08 -5.89
CA CYS A 67 -10.74 -0.46 -4.74
C CYS A 67 -11.23 0.08 -3.39
N GLY A 68 -12.32 0.86 -3.40
CA GLY A 68 -12.91 1.37 -2.15
C GLY A 68 -12.30 2.67 -1.63
N LEU A 69 -11.40 3.30 -2.37
CA LEU A 69 -10.83 4.59 -2.01
C LEU A 69 -11.77 5.74 -2.40
N ALA A 70 -11.64 6.88 -1.72
CA ALA A 70 -12.45 8.06 -2.01
C ALA A 70 -12.03 8.75 -3.30
N LYS A 71 -10.77 8.61 -3.71
CA LYS A 71 -10.21 9.26 -4.89
C LYS A 71 -9.33 8.27 -5.65
N ASP A 72 -9.24 8.48 -6.97
CA ASP A 72 -8.25 7.77 -7.78
C ASP A 72 -6.87 8.07 -7.22
N SER A 73 -6.04 7.06 -7.13
CA SER A 73 -4.80 7.13 -6.36
C SER A 73 -3.68 6.38 -7.06
N ILE A 74 -2.49 6.52 -6.53
CA ILE A 74 -1.29 5.81 -6.98
C ILE A 74 -0.72 5.04 -5.80
N VAL A 75 -0.46 3.76 -6.00
CA VAL A 75 0.30 2.94 -5.05
C VAL A 75 1.78 3.12 -5.35
N LEU A 76 2.55 3.44 -4.33
CA LEU A 76 3.97 3.78 -4.44
C LEU A 76 4.79 2.58 -3.96
N LEU A 77 5.21 1.72 -4.89
CA LEU A 77 5.92 0.49 -4.52
C LEU A 77 7.41 0.75 -4.20
N GLU A 78 7.88 1.98 -4.30
CA GLU A 78 9.17 2.38 -3.74
C GLU A 78 9.04 2.89 -2.29
N GLN A 79 7.80 3.11 -1.81
CA GLN A 79 7.51 3.55 -0.45
C GLN A 79 6.93 2.38 0.35
N VAL A 80 7.68 1.29 0.40
CA VAL A 80 7.30 0.07 1.10
C VAL A 80 7.98 0.07 2.47
N ARG A 81 7.20 -0.24 3.52
CA ARG A 81 7.77 -0.28 4.87
C ARG A 81 7.05 -1.29 5.73
N THR A 82 7.73 -1.73 6.78
CA THR A 82 7.14 -2.55 7.82
C THR A 82 6.52 -1.65 8.88
N ILE A 83 5.28 -1.91 9.24
CA ILE A 83 4.58 -1.17 10.28
C ILE A 83 3.95 -2.13 11.27
N ASP A 84 3.85 -1.69 12.53
CA ASP A 84 3.13 -2.43 13.56
C ASP A 84 1.63 -2.46 13.22
N LYS A 85 0.98 -3.60 13.44
CA LYS A 85 -0.46 -3.72 13.17
C LYS A 85 -1.30 -2.70 13.93
N ARG A 86 -0.81 -2.20 15.08
CA ARG A 86 -1.51 -1.17 15.85
C ARG A 86 -1.60 0.16 15.12
N ARG A 87 -0.79 0.39 14.09
CA ARG A 87 -0.89 1.59 13.25
C ARG A 87 -2.04 1.52 12.25
N LEU A 88 -2.56 0.32 11.98
CA LEU A 88 -3.67 0.14 11.05
C LEU A 88 -4.97 0.63 11.70
N LYS A 89 -5.74 1.38 10.92
CA LYS A 89 -7.07 1.85 11.30
C LYS A 89 -8.10 1.03 10.52
N GLU A 90 -9.14 1.64 9.98
CA GLU A 90 -10.20 0.90 9.31
C GLU A 90 -9.76 0.38 7.93
N ARG A 91 -10.34 -0.74 7.55
CA ARG A 91 -10.19 -1.30 6.21
C ARG A 91 -11.02 -0.48 5.23
N MET A 92 -10.40 -0.09 4.11
CA MET A 92 -11.05 0.73 3.08
C MET A 92 -11.58 -0.10 1.92
N GLY A 93 -10.87 -1.16 1.56
CA GLY A 93 -11.21 -1.98 0.40
C GLY A 93 -10.08 -2.92 0.06
N SER A 94 -9.99 -3.27 -1.23
CA SER A 94 -8.95 -4.18 -1.71
C SER A 94 -8.73 -3.98 -3.21
N LEU A 95 -7.56 -4.37 -3.69
CA LEU A 95 -7.26 -4.43 -5.12
C LEU A 95 -7.71 -5.78 -5.69
N ASP A 96 -8.12 -5.77 -6.95
CA ASP A 96 -8.46 -7.00 -7.66
C ASP A 96 -7.20 -7.74 -8.13
N THR A 97 -7.41 -8.92 -8.70
CA THR A 97 -6.31 -9.79 -9.17
C THR A 97 -5.48 -9.11 -10.26
N GLY A 98 -6.13 -8.37 -11.16
CA GLY A 98 -5.43 -7.65 -12.23
C GLY A 98 -4.49 -6.59 -11.70
N ASP A 99 -4.98 -5.77 -10.78
CA ASP A 99 -4.16 -4.72 -10.17
C ASP A 99 -3.05 -5.33 -9.30
N MET A 100 -3.33 -6.43 -8.59
CA MET A 100 -2.30 -7.10 -7.80
C MET A 100 -1.20 -7.71 -8.69
N GLY A 101 -1.52 -8.12 -9.91
CA GLY A 101 -0.51 -8.55 -10.88
C GLY A 101 0.45 -7.41 -11.21
N LYS A 102 -0.07 -6.20 -11.42
CA LYS A 102 0.75 -5.00 -11.65
C LYS A 102 1.59 -4.66 -10.43
N VAL A 103 1.03 -4.79 -9.23
CA VAL A 103 1.75 -4.56 -7.98
C VAL A 103 2.92 -5.53 -7.86
N ASN A 104 2.73 -6.79 -8.18
CA ASN A 104 3.80 -7.79 -8.13
C ASN A 104 4.96 -7.41 -9.06
N GLN A 105 4.66 -6.97 -10.27
CA GLN A 105 5.69 -6.51 -11.22
C GLN A 105 6.41 -5.28 -10.69
N ALA A 106 5.68 -4.31 -10.15
CA ALA A 106 6.28 -3.10 -9.60
C ALA A 106 7.16 -3.38 -8.39
N LEU A 107 6.78 -4.34 -7.54
CA LEU A 107 7.61 -4.78 -6.42
C LEU A 107 8.92 -5.41 -6.91
N SER A 108 8.85 -6.24 -7.96
CA SER A 108 10.06 -6.81 -8.56
C SER A 108 11.00 -5.73 -9.05
N VAL A 109 10.47 -4.71 -9.72
CA VAL A 109 11.28 -3.56 -10.17
C VAL A 109 11.88 -2.82 -8.97
N SER A 110 11.05 -2.52 -7.97
CA SER A 110 11.47 -1.76 -6.79
C SER A 110 12.59 -2.46 -6.03
N PHE A 111 12.54 -3.79 -5.94
CA PHE A 111 13.51 -4.59 -5.19
C PHE A 111 14.66 -5.11 -6.06
N GLY A 112 14.63 -4.87 -7.36
CA GLY A 112 15.67 -5.33 -8.27
C GLY A 112 15.65 -6.82 -8.53
N LEU A 113 14.50 -7.43 -8.48
CA LEU A 113 14.35 -8.87 -8.70
C LEU A 113 14.20 -9.20 -10.19
#